data_43a0ee8bc160e173d80bdd8047ff2d85
#
_entry.id   43a0ee8bc160e173d80bdd8047ff2d85
#
_cell.length_a   1.000
_cell.length_b   1.000
_cell.length_c   1.000
_cell.angle_alpha   90.00
_cell.angle_beta   90.00
_cell.angle_gamma   90.00
#
_symmetry.space_group_name_H-M   'P 1'
#
loop_
_entity.id
_entity.type
_entity.pdbx_description
1 polymer ?
#
loop_
_entity_poly.entity_id
_entity_poly.type
_entity_poly.pdbx_seq_one_letter_code
_entity_poly.pdbx_strand_id
1 'polypeptide(L)'
;MTGHLVLLRHGRTTLNADGRLRGRLDPDLDEVGRAEAEHAGRLLARHTVRRIVSSPLARARQTADAVSLATGVSVELDDRLLDRDYGRFAGDTVASVLERFGSLDAAPDVETRADLTDRVVELLGEVAGGSLADDVVLVTHDAVVTILVEHLGPPDPGPVVVPTGSLTDLRRVEGRWVVDAVGVLPAP
;
A
#
# COMPACT_ATOMS: atom_id res chain seq x y z
N MET A 1 -25.40 0.44 -3.36
CA MET A 1 -24.43 1.37 -2.80
C MET A 1 -23.05 0.76 -3.03
N THR A 2 -22.18 1.47 -3.72
CA THR A 2 -20.85 1.00 -4.12
C THR A 2 -19.86 1.47 -3.05
N GLY A 3 -19.36 0.57 -2.19
CA GLY A 3 -18.27 0.89 -1.28
C GLY A 3 -16.99 1.14 -2.07
N HIS A 4 -16.21 2.12 -1.65
CA HIS A 4 -14.90 2.41 -2.19
C HIS A 4 -13.81 1.94 -1.23
N LEU A 5 -12.76 1.36 -1.77
CA LEU A 5 -11.55 0.99 -1.04
C LEU A 5 -10.38 1.74 -1.66
N VAL A 6 -9.67 2.49 -0.84
CA VAL A 6 -8.49 3.23 -1.24
C VAL A 6 -7.25 2.55 -0.66
N LEU A 7 -6.33 2.14 -1.52
CA LEU A 7 -4.99 1.73 -1.10
C LEU A 7 -4.09 2.97 -1.14
N LEU A 8 -3.53 3.36 0.00
CA LEU A 8 -2.58 4.46 0.11
C LEU A 8 -1.19 3.88 0.33
N ARG A 9 -0.28 4.06 -0.63
CA ARG A 9 1.13 3.77 -0.39
C ARG A 9 1.69 4.80 0.60
N HIS A 10 2.45 4.32 1.60
CA HIS A 10 3.12 5.21 2.56
C HIS A 10 3.96 6.29 1.87
N GLY A 11 4.16 7.41 2.55
CA GLY A 11 5.02 8.49 2.11
C GLY A 11 6.51 8.08 2.01
N ARG A 12 7.32 8.90 1.35
CA ARG A 12 8.72 8.61 1.08
C ARG A 12 9.56 8.44 2.36
N THR A 13 10.51 7.52 2.31
CA THR A 13 11.59 7.35 3.29
C THR A 13 12.94 7.56 2.63
N THR A 14 14.02 7.71 3.38
CA THR A 14 15.37 7.80 2.83
C THR A 14 15.73 6.56 2.01
N LEU A 15 15.32 5.37 2.43
CA LEU A 15 15.55 4.13 1.68
C LEU A 15 14.80 4.10 0.33
N ASN A 16 13.66 4.79 0.22
CA ASN A 16 12.99 4.98 -1.08
C ASN A 16 13.82 5.86 -2.00
N ALA A 17 14.32 6.99 -1.47
CA ALA A 17 15.15 7.92 -2.24
C ALA A 17 16.43 7.25 -2.77
N ASP A 18 17.00 6.33 -2.00
CA ASP A 18 18.21 5.59 -2.33
C ASP A 18 17.96 4.32 -3.19
N GLY A 19 16.72 4.03 -3.59
CA GLY A 19 16.36 2.84 -4.39
C GLY A 19 16.62 1.51 -3.68
N ARG A 20 16.51 1.47 -2.34
CA ARG A 20 16.76 0.30 -1.51
C ARG A 20 15.50 -0.46 -1.16
N LEU A 21 15.61 -1.77 -1.05
CA LEU A 21 14.58 -2.66 -0.53
C LEU A 21 14.35 -2.37 0.97
N ARG A 22 13.12 -2.08 1.36
CA ARG A 22 12.77 -1.77 2.75
C ARG A 22 12.33 -3.02 3.51
N GLY A 23 11.36 -3.74 2.97
CA GLY A 23 10.79 -4.90 3.62
C GLY A 23 10.40 -4.62 5.06
N ARG A 24 10.92 -5.42 5.98
CA ARG A 24 10.67 -5.31 7.42
C ARG A 24 11.57 -4.27 8.13
N LEU A 25 12.53 -3.64 7.43
CA LEU A 25 13.21 -2.46 7.97
C LEU A 25 12.18 -1.37 8.22
N ASP A 26 12.37 -0.63 9.31
CA ASP A 26 11.35 0.30 9.80
C ASP A 26 11.83 1.76 9.85
N PRO A 27 12.25 2.34 8.70
CA PRO A 27 12.61 3.76 8.64
C PRO A 27 11.36 4.64 8.76
N ASP A 28 11.55 5.80 9.39
CA ASP A 28 10.58 6.88 9.42
C ASP A 28 10.40 7.54 8.04
N LEU A 29 9.30 8.27 7.88
CA LEU A 29 9.13 9.18 6.75
C LEU A 29 10.21 10.25 6.76
N ASP A 30 10.75 10.58 5.60
CA ASP A 30 11.56 11.78 5.41
C ASP A 30 10.66 13.03 5.31
N GLU A 31 11.25 14.19 5.11
CA GLU A 31 10.52 15.45 5.02
C GLU A 31 9.51 15.45 3.85
N VAL A 32 9.92 14.90 2.70
CA VAL A 32 9.02 14.77 1.53
C VAL A 32 7.89 13.79 1.82
N GLY A 33 8.20 12.65 2.45
CA GLY A 33 7.16 11.67 2.79
C GLY A 33 6.14 12.18 3.80
N ARG A 34 6.55 13.03 4.73
CA ARG A 34 5.60 13.71 5.64
C ARG A 34 4.66 14.65 4.87
N ALA A 35 5.20 15.43 3.94
CA ALA A 35 4.39 16.30 3.09
C ALA A 35 3.43 15.52 2.20
N GLU A 36 3.87 14.38 1.63
CA GLU A 36 3.02 13.45 0.87
C GLU A 36 1.88 12.90 1.73
N ALA A 37 2.16 12.47 2.97
CA ALA A 37 1.17 11.95 3.91
C ALA A 37 0.11 13.00 4.29
N GLU A 38 0.54 14.22 4.60
CA GLU A 38 -0.37 15.33 4.89
C GLU A 38 -1.25 15.67 3.68
N HIS A 39 -0.67 15.62 2.48
CA HIS A 39 -1.41 15.89 1.26
C HIS A 39 -2.48 14.83 1.01
N ALA A 40 -2.14 13.53 1.14
CA ALA A 40 -3.10 12.44 1.05
C ALA A 40 -4.21 12.59 2.10
N GLY A 41 -3.88 12.96 3.33
CA GLY A 41 -4.86 13.25 4.39
C GLY A 41 -5.86 14.34 4.00
N ARG A 42 -5.37 15.47 3.48
CA ARG A 42 -6.24 16.57 3.02
C ARG A 42 -7.17 16.14 1.86
N LEU A 43 -6.70 15.29 0.96
CA LEU A 43 -7.52 14.79 -0.12
C LEU A 43 -8.60 13.85 0.41
N LEU A 44 -8.23 12.89 1.24
CA LEU A 44 -9.14 11.90 1.82
C LEU A 44 -10.18 12.54 2.75
N ALA A 45 -9.87 13.67 3.40
CA ALA A 45 -10.84 14.41 4.20
C ALA A 45 -12.02 14.99 3.40
N ARG A 46 -11.93 15.00 2.06
CA ARG A 46 -13.05 15.39 1.17
C ARG A 46 -14.02 14.24 0.88
N HIS A 47 -13.66 13.03 1.33
CA HIS A 47 -14.44 11.80 1.19
C HIS A 47 -15.01 11.36 2.53
N THR A 48 -16.00 10.47 2.51
CA THR A 48 -16.59 9.93 3.75
C THR A 48 -15.79 8.71 4.23
N VAL A 49 -14.54 8.93 4.67
CA VAL A 49 -13.73 7.86 5.25
C VAL A 49 -14.35 7.40 6.57
N ARG A 50 -14.55 6.11 6.74
CA ARG A 50 -15.13 5.49 7.95
C ARG A 50 -14.17 4.56 8.67
N ARG A 51 -13.18 4.04 7.96
CA ARG A 51 -12.22 3.10 8.52
C ARG A 51 -10.83 3.33 7.91
N ILE A 52 -9.81 3.34 8.75
CA ILE A 52 -8.41 3.40 8.34
C ILE A 52 -7.71 2.19 8.93
N VAL A 53 -7.16 1.33 8.08
CA VAL A 53 -6.34 0.19 8.49
C VAL A 53 -4.94 0.38 7.95
N SER A 54 -3.92 0.23 8.79
CA SER A 54 -2.54 0.47 8.42
C SER A 54 -1.64 -0.72 8.72
N SER A 55 -0.63 -0.90 7.86
CA SER A 55 0.55 -1.66 8.22
C SER A 55 1.16 -1.11 9.52
N PRO A 56 1.66 -1.96 10.43
CA PRO A 56 2.27 -1.52 11.69
C PRO A 56 3.65 -0.87 11.52
N LEU A 57 4.27 -0.89 10.34
CA LEU A 57 5.56 -0.25 10.08
C LEU A 57 5.47 1.28 10.21
N ALA A 58 6.47 1.89 10.83
CA ALA A 58 6.49 3.32 11.20
C ALA A 58 6.10 4.24 10.03
N ARG A 59 6.67 4.03 8.85
CA ARG A 59 6.36 4.84 7.65
C ARG A 59 4.88 4.77 7.24
N ALA A 60 4.23 3.62 7.38
CA ALA A 60 2.81 3.45 7.07
C ALA A 60 1.94 4.05 8.19
N ARG A 61 2.29 3.82 9.45
CA ARG A 61 1.62 4.43 10.60
C ARG A 61 1.66 5.94 10.54
N GLN A 62 2.82 6.55 10.33
CA GLN A 62 2.97 8.01 10.21
C GLN A 62 2.11 8.57 9.06
N THR A 63 2.00 7.83 7.96
CA THR A 63 1.11 8.20 6.86
C THR A 63 -0.36 8.09 7.27
N ALA A 64 -0.74 7.01 7.95
CA ALA A 64 -2.10 6.79 8.46
C ALA A 64 -2.48 7.81 9.53
N ASP A 65 -1.55 8.20 10.39
CA ASP A 65 -1.75 9.23 11.42
C ASP A 65 -2.09 10.60 10.80
N ALA A 66 -1.43 10.95 9.68
CA ALA A 66 -1.77 12.16 8.94
C ALA A 66 -3.19 12.11 8.34
N VAL A 67 -3.61 10.94 7.82
CA VAL A 67 -4.98 10.73 7.35
C VAL A 67 -5.97 10.80 8.52
N SER A 68 -5.67 10.15 9.64
CA SER A 68 -6.48 10.17 10.85
C SER A 68 -6.69 11.59 11.38
N LEU A 69 -5.63 12.38 11.44
CA LEU A 69 -5.69 13.78 11.85
C LEU A 69 -6.63 14.62 10.96
N ALA A 70 -6.60 14.37 9.66
CA ALA A 70 -7.37 15.12 8.69
C ALA A 70 -8.87 14.68 8.63
N THR A 71 -9.16 13.40 8.87
CA THR A 71 -10.51 12.80 8.74
C THR A 71 -11.24 12.65 10.08
N GLY A 72 -10.50 12.64 11.20
CA GLY A 72 -11.05 12.34 12.53
C GLY A 72 -11.31 10.85 12.79
N VAL A 73 -10.88 9.96 11.90
CA VAL A 73 -11.07 8.50 11.99
C VAL A 73 -9.84 7.85 12.61
N SER A 74 -10.04 6.98 13.60
CA SER A 74 -8.94 6.26 14.27
C SER A 74 -8.30 5.21 13.36
N VAL A 75 -6.99 4.96 13.58
CA VAL A 75 -6.22 3.96 12.84
C VAL A 75 -6.28 2.61 13.55
N GLU A 76 -6.59 1.56 12.81
CA GLU A 76 -6.43 0.17 13.18
C GLU A 76 -5.14 -0.37 12.55
N LEU A 77 -4.44 -1.29 13.23
CA LEU A 77 -3.23 -1.92 12.67
C LEU A 77 -3.52 -3.36 12.25
N ASP A 78 -2.95 -3.77 11.11
CA ASP A 78 -3.09 -5.13 10.60
C ASP A 78 -1.77 -5.60 9.96
N ASP A 79 -1.22 -6.71 10.46
CA ASP A 79 0.04 -7.29 10.00
C ASP A 79 -0.03 -7.79 8.56
N ARG A 80 -1.23 -8.09 8.05
CA ARG A 80 -1.44 -8.49 6.65
C ARG A 80 -1.12 -7.38 5.65
N LEU A 81 -1.04 -6.11 6.12
CA LEU A 81 -0.61 -4.96 5.33
C LEU A 81 0.90 -4.70 5.38
N LEU A 82 1.69 -5.50 6.11
CA LEU A 82 3.15 -5.37 6.14
C LEU A 82 3.75 -5.41 4.72
N ASP A 83 4.87 -4.71 4.51
CA ASP A 83 5.62 -4.79 3.24
C ASP A 83 6.05 -6.23 2.97
N ARG A 84 6.38 -6.54 1.71
CA ARG A 84 6.99 -7.80 1.33
C ARG A 84 8.28 -8.00 2.13
N ASP A 85 8.47 -9.18 2.69
CA ASP A 85 9.71 -9.51 3.37
C ASP A 85 10.80 -9.82 2.32
N TYR A 86 11.87 -9.05 2.33
CA TYR A 86 13.04 -9.27 1.47
C TYR A 86 14.17 -10.03 2.18
N GLY A 87 13.92 -10.56 3.39
CA GLY A 87 14.87 -11.33 4.15
C GLY A 87 16.20 -10.60 4.32
N ARG A 88 17.29 -11.30 4.05
CA ARG A 88 18.65 -10.75 4.16
C ARG A 88 18.99 -9.64 3.15
N PHE A 89 18.15 -9.40 2.15
CA PHE A 89 18.35 -8.35 1.14
C PHE A 89 17.69 -7.02 1.51
N ALA A 90 17.02 -6.96 2.66
CA ALA A 90 16.51 -5.71 3.17
C ALA A 90 17.67 -4.72 3.42
N GLY A 91 17.59 -3.54 2.81
CA GLY A 91 18.66 -2.54 2.79
C GLY A 91 19.56 -2.58 1.56
N ASP A 92 19.57 -3.65 0.79
CA ASP A 92 20.27 -3.72 -0.50
C ASP A 92 19.56 -2.86 -1.57
N THR A 93 20.28 -2.46 -2.60
CA THR A 93 19.63 -1.79 -3.74
C THR A 93 18.85 -2.82 -4.57
N VAL A 94 17.72 -2.39 -5.12
CA VAL A 94 16.94 -3.23 -6.06
C VAL A 94 17.82 -3.70 -7.20
N ALA A 95 18.67 -2.79 -7.75
CA ALA A 95 19.57 -3.10 -8.87
C ALA A 95 20.53 -4.23 -8.55
N SER A 96 21.15 -4.25 -7.35
CA SER A 96 22.11 -5.29 -6.96
C SER A 96 21.46 -6.67 -6.85
N VAL A 97 20.22 -6.73 -6.35
CA VAL A 97 19.47 -8.00 -6.25
C VAL A 97 19.07 -8.50 -7.64
N LEU A 98 18.60 -7.60 -8.51
CA LEU A 98 18.25 -7.96 -9.89
C LEU A 98 19.46 -8.43 -10.68
N GLU A 99 20.61 -7.77 -10.55
CA GLU A 99 21.87 -8.19 -11.20
C GLU A 99 22.26 -9.61 -10.76
N ARG A 100 22.11 -9.93 -9.49
CA ARG A 100 22.52 -11.23 -8.93
C ARG A 100 21.55 -12.37 -9.22
N PHE A 101 20.24 -12.11 -9.23
CA PHE A 101 19.21 -13.15 -9.29
C PHE A 101 18.26 -13.03 -10.49
N GLY A 102 18.36 -11.97 -11.28
CA GLY A 102 17.47 -11.72 -12.42
C GLY A 102 16.10 -11.15 -12.05
N SER A 103 15.56 -11.52 -10.88
CA SER A 103 14.32 -10.98 -10.34
C SER A 103 14.32 -11.04 -8.81
N LEU A 104 13.43 -10.25 -8.17
CA LEU A 104 13.22 -10.33 -6.72
C LEU A 104 12.59 -11.68 -6.32
N ASP A 105 11.80 -12.28 -7.20
CA ASP A 105 11.13 -13.56 -6.93
C ASP A 105 12.10 -14.75 -6.97
N ALA A 106 13.23 -14.61 -7.66
CA ALA A 106 14.28 -15.64 -7.72
C ALA A 106 15.27 -15.55 -6.55
N ALA A 107 15.26 -14.47 -5.77
CA ALA A 107 16.15 -14.30 -4.63
C ALA A 107 15.68 -15.18 -3.46
N PRO A 108 16.60 -15.96 -2.82
CA PRO A 108 16.24 -16.82 -1.69
C PRO A 108 15.85 -16.00 -0.46
N ASP A 109 15.04 -16.56 0.41
CA ASP A 109 14.57 -15.94 1.66
C ASP A 109 13.67 -14.70 1.47
N VAL A 110 13.25 -14.39 0.24
CA VAL A 110 12.25 -13.37 -0.04
C VAL A 110 10.85 -13.98 0.07
N GLU A 111 9.93 -13.28 0.74
CA GLU A 111 8.52 -13.68 0.81
C GLU A 111 7.98 -13.94 -0.60
N THR A 112 7.37 -15.10 -0.81
CA THR A 112 6.86 -15.45 -2.13
C THR A 112 5.68 -14.54 -2.54
N ARG A 113 5.45 -14.39 -3.84
CA ARG A 113 4.27 -13.66 -4.30
C ARG A 113 2.97 -14.32 -3.85
N ALA A 114 2.95 -15.66 -3.75
CA ALA A 114 1.79 -16.41 -3.28
C ALA A 114 1.47 -16.07 -1.82
N ASP A 115 2.45 -16.16 -0.90
CA ASP A 115 2.26 -15.85 0.51
C ASP A 115 1.79 -14.40 0.71
N LEU A 116 2.41 -13.45 -0.04
CA LEU A 116 2.00 -12.04 -0.02
C LEU A 116 0.55 -11.88 -0.50
N THR A 117 0.18 -12.55 -1.60
CA THR A 117 -1.18 -12.49 -2.15
C THR A 117 -2.19 -13.05 -1.15
N ASP A 118 -1.92 -14.23 -0.61
CA ASP A 118 -2.85 -14.94 0.29
C ASP A 118 -3.19 -14.10 1.51
N ARG A 119 -2.18 -13.50 2.21
CA ARG A 119 -2.46 -12.68 3.39
C ARG A 119 -3.24 -11.39 3.08
N VAL A 120 -3.00 -10.78 1.92
CA VAL A 120 -3.68 -9.53 1.57
C VAL A 120 -5.10 -9.78 1.04
N VAL A 121 -5.31 -10.86 0.28
CA VAL A 121 -6.64 -11.28 -0.19
C VAL A 121 -7.53 -11.68 0.97
N GLU A 122 -6.98 -12.33 2.01
CA GLU A 122 -7.72 -12.62 3.25
C GLU A 122 -8.26 -11.33 3.89
N LEU A 123 -7.40 -10.29 4.04
CA LEU A 123 -7.83 -8.99 4.55
C LEU A 123 -8.92 -8.35 3.68
N LEU A 124 -8.76 -8.40 2.34
CA LEU A 124 -9.79 -7.88 1.43
C LEU A 124 -11.14 -8.58 1.61
N GLY A 125 -11.12 -9.88 1.88
CA GLY A 125 -12.33 -10.66 2.15
C GLY A 125 -13.06 -10.16 3.41
N GLU A 126 -12.35 -9.84 4.46
CA GLU A 126 -12.91 -9.30 5.71
C GLU A 126 -13.45 -7.88 5.53
N VAL A 127 -12.66 -7.01 4.86
CA VAL A 127 -13.09 -5.64 4.55
C VAL A 127 -14.35 -5.66 3.70
N ALA A 128 -14.46 -6.62 2.76
CA ALA A 128 -15.62 -6.79 1.92
C ALA A 128 -16.88 -7.26 2.67
N GLY A 129 -16.72 -7.92 3.81
CA GLY A 129 -17.83 -8.41 4.65
C GLY A 129 -18.50 -7.32 5.49
N GLY A 130 -17.88 -6.14 5.60
CA GLY A 130 -18.45 -4.99 6.32
C GLY A 130 -19.57 -4.27 5.56
N SER A 131 -20.11 -3.21 6.15
CA SER A 131 -21.12 -2.37 5.48
C SER A 131 -20.52 -1.70 4.26
N LEU A 132 -21.06 -1.99 3.07
CA LEU A 132 -20.58 -1.51 1.77
C LEU A 132 -20.84 -0.01 1.51
N ALA A 133 -21.33 0.71 2.51
CA ALA A 133 -21.65 2.13 2.37
C ALA A 133 -20.49 3.07 2.72
N ASP A 134 -19.36 2.52 3.19
CA ASP A 134 -18.31 3.30 3.81
C ASP A 134 -16.98 3.18 3.04
N ASP A 135 -16.30 4.31 2.85
CA ASP A 135 -14.98 4.33 2.25
C ASP A 135 -13.94 3.83 3.26
N VAL A 136 -13.20 2.80 2.90
CA VAL A 136 -12.12 2.22 3.69
C VAL A 136 -10.78 2.64 3.09
N VAL A 137 -9.85 3.08 3.92
CA VAL A 137 -8.47 3.39 3.52
C VAL A 137 -7.53 2.33 4.10
N LEU A 138 -6.77 1.66 3.24
CA LEU A 138 -5.68 0.75 3.62
C LEU A 138 -4.34 1.42 3.36
N VAL A 139 -3.59 1.73 4.42
CA VAL A 139 -2.26 2.34 4.31
C VAL A 139 -1.19 1.25 4.31
N THR A 140 -0.46 1.13 3.20
CA THR A 140 0.41 0.00 2.94
C THR A 140 1.62 0.35 2.07
N HIS A 141 2.14 -0.60 1.32
CA HIS A 141 3.42 -0.56 0.62
C HIS A 141 3.26 -0.88 -0.86
N ASP A 142 4.27 -0.52 -1.65
CA ASP A 142 4.37 -0.75 -3.08
C ASP A 142 4.06 -2.21 -3.48
N ALA A 143 4.76 -3.17 -2.85
CA ALA A 143 4.60 -4.58 -3.17
C ALA A 143 3.16 -5.09 -2.92
N VAL A 144 2.50 -4.61 -1.86
CA VAL A 144 1.12 -4.95 -1.53
C VAL A 144 0.14 -4.38 -2.55
N VAL A 145 0.30 -3.10 -2.91
CA VAL A 145 -0.55 -2.47 -3.92
C VAL A 145 -0.37 -3.17 -5.28
N THR A 146 0.89 -3.42 -5.67
CA THR A 146 1.21 -4.08 -6.94
C THR A 146 0.55 -5.45 -7.03
N ILE A 147 0.70 -6.29 -6.00
CA ILE A 147 0.14 -7.65 -6.02
C ILE A 147 -1.39 -7.64 -6.08
N LEU A 148 -2.04 -6.68 -5.40
CA LEU A 148 -3.50 -6.54 -5.46
C LEU A 148 -3.98 -6.08 -6.83
N VAL A 149 -3.30 -5.12 -7.43
CA VAL A 149 -3.63 -4.64 -8.78
C VAL A 149 -3.50 -5.78 -9.80
N GLU A 150 -2.45 -6.58 -9.70
CA GLU A 150 -2.24 -7.74 -10.58
C GLU A 150 -3.25 -8.87 -10.32
N HIS A 151 -3.62 -9.12 -9.05
CA HIS A 151 -4.60 -10.14 -8.67
C HIS A 151 -6.03 -9.78 -9.11
N LEU A 152 -6.40 -8.50 -9.01
CA LEU A 152 -7.75 -8.02 -9.30
C LEU A 152 -7.93 -7.51 -10.73
N GLY A 153 -6.83 -7.21 -11.41
CA GLY A 153 -6.79 -6.63 -12.75
C GLY A 153 -6.89 -7.65 -13.86
N PRO A 154 -6.77 -7.21 -15.11
CA PRO A 154 -6.69 -8.09 -16.27
C PRO A 154 -5.42 -8.97 -16.19
N PRO A 155 -5.35 -10.09 -16.93
CA PRO A 155 -4.21 -11.01 -16.90
C PRO A 155 -2.84 -10.42 -17.23
N ASP A 156 -2.80 -9.28 -17.90
CA ASP A 156 -1.58 -8.52 -18.20
C ASP A 156 -1.87 -7.02 -18.01
N PRO A 157 -1.76 -6.49 -16.78
CA PRO A 157 -2.04 -5.09 -16.51
C PRO A 157 -0.95 -4.14 -17.04
N GLY A 158 0.16 -4.67 -17.58
CA GLY A 158 1.36 -3.90 -17.87
C GLY A 158 2.12 -3.48 -16.59
N PRO A 159 3.11 -2.59 -16.71
CA PRO A 159 3.88 -2.12 -15.56
C PRO A 159 3.00 -1.38 -14.55
N VAL A 160 2.92 -1.91 -13.33
CA VAL A 160 2.22 -1.25 -12.21
C VAL A 160 3.18 -0.27 -11.54
N VAL A 161 2.88 1.01 -11.61
CA VAL A 161 3.69 2.07 -10.99
C VAL A 161 2.91 2.68 -9.83
N VAL A 162 3.48 2.59 -8.63
CA VAL A 162 2.85 3.05 -7.38
C VAL A 162 3.81 4.03 -6.69
N PRO A 163 3.78 5.34 -6.99
CA PRO A 163 4.60 6.35 -6.30
C PRO A 163 4.33 6.41 -4.80
N THR A 164 5.30 6.89 -3.98
CA THR A 164 5.08 7.16 -2.56
C THR A 164 3.96 8.21 -2.38
N GLY A 165 3.11 8.02 -1.37
CA GLY A 165 1.96 8.90 -1.13
C GLY A 165 0.83 8.80 -2.16
N SER A 166 0.93 7.89 -3.14
CA SER A 166 -0.12 7.71 -4.16
C SER A 166 -1.29 6.88 -3.68
N LEU A 167 -2.43 7.11 -4.31
CA LEU A 167 -3.71 6.44 -4.08
C LEU A 167 -3.99 5.47 -5.22
N THR A 168 -4.54 4.32 -4.89
CA THR A 168 -5.06 3.34 -5.82
C THR A 168 -6.50 3.05 -5.42
N ASP A 169 -7.43 3.33 -6.32
CA ASP A 169 -8.86 3.25 -6.04
C ASP A 169 -9.43 1.92 -6.53
N LEU A 170 -10.19 1.29 -5.65
CA LEU A 170 -10.96 0.09 -5.95
C LEU A 170 -12.43 0.34 -5.65
N ARG A 171 -13.31 -0.14 -6.53
CA ARG A 171 -14.75 -0.17 -6.29
C ARG A 171 -15.30 -1.58 -6.35
N ARG A 172 -16.44 -1.77 -5.75
CA ARG A 172 -17.11 -3.07 -5.78
C ARG A 172 -18.17 -3.11 -6.87
N VAL A 173 -18.04 -4.07 -7.78
CA VAL A 173 -18.98 -4.33 -8.87
C VAL A 173 -19.47 -5.76 -8.77
N GLU A 174 -20.78 -5.98 -8.63
CA GLU A 174 -21.38 -7.31 -8.54
C GLU A 174 -20.69 -8.23 -7.51
N GLY A 175 -20.29 -7.67 -6.37
CA GLY A 175 -19.64 -8.41 -5.30
C GLY A 175 -18.12 -8.61 -5.46
N ARG A 176 -17.51 -8.15 -6.55
CA ARG A 176 -16.07 -8.26 -6.83
C ARG A 176 -15.39 -6.89 -6.76
N TRP A 177 -14.16 -6.87 -6.29
CA TRP A 177 -13.31 -5.68 -6.36
C TRP A 177 -12.80 -5.49 -7.79
N VAL A 178 -12.85 -4.25 -8.25
CA VAL A 178 -12.35 -3.80 -9.55
C VAL A 178 -11.44 -2.60 -9.33
N VAL A 179 -10.29 -2.59 -9.97
CA VAL A 179 -9.34 -1.48 -9.92
C VAL A 179 -9.80 -0.39 -10.87
N ASP A 180 -10.07 0.80 -10.34
CA ASP A 180 -10.50 1.97 -11.12
C ASP A 180 -9.32 2.88 -11.51
N ALA A 181 -8.37 3.07 -10.60
CA ALA A 181 -7.19 3.90 -10.84
C ALA A 181 -6.01 3.38 -10.03
N VAL A 182 -4.80 3.51 -10.56
CA VAL A 182 -3.56 3.03 -9.93
C VAL A 182 -2.55 4.16 -9.79
N GLY A 183 -1.97 4.29 -8.60
CA GLY A 183 -0.81 5.16 -8.37
C GLY A 183 -1.06 6.65 -8.64
N VAL A 184 -2.28 7.11 -8.42
CA VAL A 184 -2.66 8.51 -8.63
C VAL A 184 -2.03 9.36 -7.54
N LEU A 185 -1.16 10.29 -7.95
CA LEU A 185 -0.65 11.30 -7.04
C LEU A 185 -1.73 12.36 -6.82
N PRO A 186 -1.98 12.74 -5.56
CA PRO A 186 -2.83 13.89 -5.27
C PRO A 186 -2.32 15.13 -6.04
N ALA A 187 -3.22 15.86 -6.68
CA ALA A 187 -2.86 17.14 -7.29
C ALA A 187 -2.46 18.16 -6.21
N PRO A 188 -1.47 19.02 -6.44
CA PRO A 188 -0.97 20.00 -5.46
C PRO A 188 -2.04 20.98 -4.99
#